data_ef64776652bad9a25721eaf518636510
#
_entry.id   ef64776652bad9a25721eaf518636510
#
_cell.length_a   1.000
_cell.length_b   1.000
_cell.length_c   1.000
_cell.angle_alpha   90.00
_cell.angle_beta   90.00
_cell.angle_gamma   90.00
#
_symmetry.space_group_name_H-M   'P 1'
#
loop_
_entity.id
_entity.type
_entity.pdbx_description
1 polymer ?
#
loop_
_entity_poly.entity_id
_entity_poly.type
_entity_poly.pdbx_seq_one_letter_code
_entity_poly.pdbx_strand_id
1 'polypeptide(L)'
;TAIGFLIGGLMKYFVGLCYAELTTSIPQNGGIKVFGYLALGEKASFVCTWAIILSYISVVCFEVVSFPTVLQYIFPNFSIGRMYTLLGADIYISWTLVSVVMALAVTVMNLVGTKTAARFQKIMTLAIAGVGVLLIVGAVFSGNVQNLDDQLFLGSTEREAVEGIAKISILTPFFLFGFDVIPQIAEEIKIPMKKIGKLMMMSIVLAVAFYVLVVFSVGFILSKTEILYCMEHT
;
A
#
# COMPACT_ATOMS: atom_id res chain seq x y z
N THR A 1 -15.29 -5.77 -0.17
CA THR A 1 -13.87 -5.35 -0.09
C THR A 1 -12.97 -6.28 -0.90
N ALA A 2 -12.96 -7.61 -0.69
CA ALA A 2 -12.09 -8.56 -1.40
C ALA A 2 -12.24 -8.52 -2.93
N ILE A 3 -13.48 -8.44 -3.45
CA ILE A 3 -13.74 -8.31 -4.89
C ILE A 3 -13.14 -7.01 -5.43
N GLY A 4 -13.24 -5.90 -4.69
CA GLY A 4 -12.63 -4.63 -5.07
C GLY A 4 -11.10 -4.72 -5.16
N PHE A 5 -10.45 -5.44 -4.21
CA PHE A 5 -9.01 -5.71 -4.27
C PHE A 5 -8.63 -6.59 -5.47
N LEU A 6 -9.44 -7.57 -5.84
CA LEU A 6 -9.19 -8.39 -7.03
C LEU A 6 -9.29 -7.58 -8.32
N ILE A 7 -10.33 -6.74 -8.47
CA ILE A 7 -10.51 -5.88 -9.64
C ILE A 7 -9.37 -4.84 -9.74
N GLY A 8 -9.09 -4.12 -8.66
CA GLY A 8 -8.01 -3.14 -8.63
C GLY A 8 -6.63 -3.78 -8.80
N GLY A 9 -6.44 -4.98 -8.24
CA GLY A 9 -5.25 -5.80 -8.44
C GLY A 9 -5.05 -6.23 -9.90
N LEU A 10 -6.14 -6.61 -10.57
CA LEU A 10 -6.11 -6.94 -12.00
C LEU A 10 -5.74 -5.72 -12.86
N MET A 11 -6.31 -4.54 -12.55
CA MET A 11 -5.92 -3.28 -13.20
C MET A 11 -4.42 -3.02 -13.01
N LYS A 12 -3.93 -3.16 -11.77
CA LYS A 12 -2.51 -2.95 -11.46
C LYS A 12 -1.60 -4.00 -12.14
N TYR A 13 -2.10 -5.23 -12.31
CA TYR A 13 -1.40 -6.28 -13.04
C TYR A 13 -1.13 -5.88 -14.49
N PHE A 14 -2.12 -5.36 -15.21
CA PHE A 14 -1.92 -4.88 -16.59
C PHE A 14 -0.93 -3.71 -16.67
N VAL A 15 -1.01 -2.76 -15.74
CA VAL A 15 -0.03 -1.68 -15.63
C VAL A 15 1.37 -2.25 -15.37
N GLY A 16 1.49 -3.24 -14.47
CA GLY A 16 2.74 -3.91 -14.18
C GLY A 16 3.34 -4.64 -15.38
N LEU A 17 2.52 -5.26 -16.24
CA LEU A 17 2.96 -5.88 -17.50
C LEU A 17 3.63 -4.85 -18.42
N CYS A 18 2.99 -3.68 -18.62
CA CYS A 18 3.56 -2.60 -19.41
C CYS A 18 4.90 -2.12 -18.84
N TYR A 19 4.98 -1.93 -17.52
CA TYR A 19 6.23 -1.56 -16.86
C TYR A 19 7.31 -2.63 -16.97
N ALA A 20 6.95 -3.91 -16.82
CA ALA A 20 7.87 -5.03 -16.95
C ALA A 20 8.48 -5.11 -18.35
N GLU A 21 7.66 -4.92 -19.39
CA GLU A 21 8.08 -4.91 -20.78
C GLU A 21 8.98 -3.70 -21.08
N LEU A 22 8.57 -2.50 -20.69
CA LEU A 22 9.35 -1.28 -20.86
C LEU A 22 10.70 -1.35 -20.15
N THR A 23 10.73 -1.85 -18.89
CA THR A 23 11.96 -1.98 -18.12
C THR A 23 12.94 -2.98 -18.75
N THR A 24 12.42 -4.07 -19.31
CA THR A 24 13.28 -5.06 -19.97
C THR A 24 13.78 -4.61 -21.34
N SER A 25 13.01 -3.78 -22.04
CA SER A 25 13.34 -3.26 -23.36
C SER A 25 14.24 -2.02 -23.29
N ILE A 26 14.07 -1.20 -22.24
CA ILE A 26 14.80 0.05 -22.03
C ILE A 26 15.47 0.00 -20.66
N PRO A 27 16.62 -0.69 -20.52
CA PRO A 27 17.30 -0.91 -19.24
C PRO A 27 18.12 0.32 -18.83
N GLN A 28 17.46 1.47 -18.67
CA GLN A 28 18.05 2.74 -18.25
C GLN A 28 17.41 3.21 -16.95
N ASN A 29 18.19 3.85 -16.10
CA ASN A 29 17.68 4.50 -14.91
C ASN A 29 16.74 5.66 -15.26
N GLY A 30 15.68 5.83 -14.46
CA GLY A 30 14.73 6.93 -14.60
C GLY A 30 13.29 6.52 -14.88
N GLY A 31 13.03 5.25 -15.17
CA GLY A 31 11.68 4.70 -15.30
C GLY A 31 10.77 5.52 -16.19
N ILE A 32 9.65 6.02 -15.65
CA ILE A 32 8.62 6.75 -16.40
C ILE A 32 9.15 8.02 -17.10
N LYS A 33 10.20 8.64 -16.54
CA LYS A 33 10.86 9.79 -17.19
C LYS A 33 11.45 9.39 -18.54
N VAL A 34 12.18 8.28 -18.59
CA VAL A 34 12.84 7.78 -19.80
C VAL A 34 11.80 7.24 -20.77
N PHE A 35 10.84 6.47 -20.28
CA PHE A 35 9.76 5.92 -21.11
C PHE A 35 8.92 7.02 -21.75
N GLY A 36 8.55 8.05 -20.96
CA GLY A 36 7.83 9.22 -21.45
C GLY A 36 8.62 10.05 -22.46
N TYR A 37 9.94 10.18 -22.25
CA TYR A 37 10.80 10.90 -23.18
C TYR A 37 10.90 10.20 -24.54
N LEU A 38 11.11 8.89 -24.53
CA LEU A 38 11.26 8.11 -25.75
C LEU A 38 9.94 7.96 -26.53
N ALA A 39 8.81 7.85 -25.83
CA ALA A 39 7.52 7.64 -26.46
C ALA A 39 6.80 8.94 -26.86
N LEU A 40 6.89 9.99 -26.04
CA LEU A 40 6.05 11.20 -26.15
C LEU A 40 6.86 12.51 -26.21
N GLY A 41 8.19 12.43 -26.06
CA GLY A 41 9.09 13.58 -26.09
C GLY A 41 9.22 14.32 -24.76
N GLU A 42 10.01 15.40 -24.77
CA GLU A 42 10.49 16.12 -23.58
C GLU A 42 9.37 16.69 -22.70
N LYS A 43 8.38 17.34 -23.29
CA LYS A 43 7.29 17.99 -22.55
C LYS A 43 6.43 16.97 -21.78
N ALA A 44 6.09 15.86 -22.43
CA ALA A 44 5.33 14.79 -21.78
C ALA A 44 6.14 14.10 -20.68
N SER A 45 7.44 13.86 -20.92
CA SER A 45 8.37 13.33 -19.91
C SER A 45 8.44 14.22 -18.67
N PHE A 46 8.49 15.54 -18.84
CA PHE A 46 8.46 16.49 -17.73
C PHE A 46 7.18 16.36 -16.89
N VAL A 47 6.01 16.34 -17.53
CA VAL A 47 4.72 16.20 -16.84
C VAL A 47 4.64 14.86 -16.10
N CYS A 48 5.02 13.76 -16.76
CA CYS A 48 5.03 12.42 -16.15
C CYS A 48 5.97 12.37 -14.94
N THR A 49 7.14 12.99 -15.04
CA THR A 49 8.11 13.04 -13.93
C THR A 49 7.55 13.79 -12.72
N TRP A 50 6.93 14.95 -12.94
CA TRP A 50 6.30 15.69 -11.86
C TRP A 50 5.12 14.95 -11.23
N ALA A 51 4.30 14.28 -12.05
CA ALA A 51 3.18 13.49 -11.56
C ALA A 51 3.65 12.34 -10.63
N ILE A 52 4.73 11.64 -11.00
CA ILE A 52 5.25 10.54 -10.18
C ILE A 52 5.91 11.07 -8.90
N ILE A 53 6.64 12.19 -8.95
CA ILE A 53 7.21 12.83 -7.76
C ILE A 53 6.10 13.22 -6.79
N LEU A 54 5.04 13.84 -7.28
CA LEU A 54 3.89 14.23 -6.46
C LEU A 54 3.20 13.00 -5.82
N SER A 55 3.08 11.92 -6.59
CA SER A 55 2.54 10.65 -6.08
C SER A 55 3.39 10.09 -4.94
N TYR A 56 4.73 10.07 -5.08
CA TYR A 56 5.62 9.60 -4.00
C TYR A 56 5.55 10.47 -2.76
N ILE A 57 5.53 11.81 -2.94
CA ILE A 57 5.37 12.74 -1.80
C ILE A 57 4.05 12.46 -1.08
N SER A 58 2.95 12.28 -1.82
CA SER A 58 1.63 12.01 -1.24
C SER A 58 1.61 10.69 -0.43
N VAL A 59 2.26 9.63 -0.94
CA VAL A 59 2.37 8.35 -0.23
C VAL A 59 3.17 8.52 1.06
N VAL A 60 4.33 9.18 1.01
CA VAL A 60 5.16 9.42 2.21
C VAL A 60 4.40 10.24 3.25
N CYS A 61 3.70 11.29 2.83
CA CYS A 61 2.86 12.09 3.75
C CYS A 61 1.77 11.25 4.41
N PHE A 62 1.11 10.40 3.65
CA PHE A 62 0.07 9.49 4.17
C PHE A 62 0.65 8.51 5.20
N GLU A 63 1.77 7.86 4.89
CA GLU A 63 2.40 6.88 5.77
C GLU A 63 2.88 7.52 7.08
N VAL A 64 3.50 8.70 7.00
CA VAL A 64 4.00 9.42 8.17
C VAL A 64 2.86 9.85 9.10
N VAL A 65 1.71 10.26 8.55
CA VAL A 65 0.54 10.65 9.35
C VAL A 65 -0.20 9.42 9.90
N SER A 66 -0.19 8.30 9.19
CA SER A 66 -0.83 7.06 9.65
C SER A 66 -0.11 6.41 10.83
N PHE A 67 1.19 6.61 10.99
CA PHE A 67 1.97 5.98 12.05
C PHE A 67 1.54 6.39 13.47
N PRO A 68 1.32 7.68 13.82
CA PRO A 68 0.77 8.09 15.11
C PRO A 68 -0.61 7.49 15.40
N THR A 69 -1.45 7.33 14.37
CA THR A 69 -2.77 6.69 14.52
C THR A 69 -2.65 5.27 15.04
N VAL A 70 -1.71 4.49 14.48
CA VAL A 70 -1.43 3.12 14.97
C VAL A 70 -0.91 3.14 16.41
N LEU A 71 -0.05 4.10 16.76
CA LEU A 71 0.45 4.24 18.14
C LEU A 71 -0.66 4.56 19.13
N GLN A 72 -1.66 5.32 18.74
CA GLN A 72 -2.80 5.65 19.60
C GLN A 72 -3.58 4.39 20.01
N TYR A 73 -3.69 3.38 19.13
CA TYR A 73 -4.31 2.09 19.50
C TYR A 73 -3.52 1.33 20.56
N ILE A 74 -2.20 1.41 20.52
CA ILE A 74 -1.32 0.73 21.48
C ILE A 74 -1.26 1.52 22.79
N PHE A 75 -1.27 2.85 22.71
CA PHE A 75 -1.16 3.79 23.82
C PHE A 75 -2.32 4.80 23.79
N PRO A 76 -3.50 4.50 24.39
CA PRO A 76 -4.68 5.38 24.31
C PRO A 76 -4.45 6.80 24.84
N ASN A 77 -3.51 6.98 25.77
CA ASN A 77 -3.16 8.29 26.34
C ASN A 77 -2.07 9.05 25.56
N PHE A 78 -1.77 8.60 24.35
CA PHE A 78 -0.69 9.18 23.53
C PHE A 78 -1.04 10.56 22.94
N SER A 79 -2.32 10.92 22.84
CA SER A 79 -2.80 12.16 22.26
C SER A 79 -2.66 13.33 23.25
N ILE A 80 -1.45 13.95 23.32
CA ILE A 80 -1.12 15.03 24.23
C ILE A 80 -0.93 16.34 23.46
N GLY A 81 -1.53 17.43 23.98
CA GLY A 81 -1.34 18.76 23.45
C GLY A 81 -2.07 18.99 22.13
N ARG A 82 -3.40 19.20 22.18
CA ARG A 82 -4.20 19.56 21.00
C ARG A 82 -3.70 20.88 20.40
N MET A 83 -3.40 20.88 19.11
CA MET A 83 -2.95 22.05 18.37
C MET A 83 -4.10 22.72 17.62
N TYR A 84 -4.71 22.01 16.70
CA TYR A 84 -5.81 22.50 15.86
C TYR A 84 -6.64 21.34 15.36
N THR A 85 -7.81 21.68 14.78
CA THR A 85 -8.69 20.70 14.11
C THR A 85 -8.63 20.95 12.62
N LEU A 86 -8.35 19.93 11.82
CA LEU A 86 -8.33 19.99 10.36
C LEU A 86 -9.31 18.97 9.79
N LEU A 87 -10.27 19.45 8.99
CA LEU A 87 -11.29 18.59 8.35
C LEU A 87 -12.04 17.65 9.33
N GLY A 88 -12.22 18.10 10.57
CA GLY A 88 -12.91 17.32 11.61
C GLY A 88 -11.97 16.41 12.43
N ALA A 89 -10.69 16.30 12.09
CA ALA A 89 -9.71 15.54 12.86
C ALA A 89 -8.90 16.48 13.77
N ASP A 90 -8.78 16.13 15.04
CA ASP A 90 -7.94 16.85 16.01
C ASP A 90 -6.48 16.46 15.85
N ILE A 91 -5.60 17.45 15.69
CA ILE A 91 -4.16 17.27 15.54
C ILE A 91 -3.47 17.57 16.88
N TYR A 92 -2.62 16.63 17.31
CA TYR A 92 -1.90 16.70 18.59
C TYR A 92 -0.40 16.93 18.37
N ILE A 93 0.23 17.61 19.33
CA ILE A 93 1.70 17.84 19.32
C ILE A 93 2.46 16.51 19.30
N SER A 94 2.03 15.55 20.13
CA SER A 94 2.63 14.22 20.19
C SER A 94 2.61 13.50 18.83
N TRP A 95 1.52 13.62 18.07
CA TRP A 95 1.40 13.06 16.74
C TRP A 95 2.39 13.69 15.77
N THR A 96 2.44 15.02 15.76
CA THR A 96 3.36 15.78 14.89
C THR A 96 4.82 15.45 15.19
N LEU A 97 5.20 15.37 16.48
CA LEU A 97 6.56 15.01 16.88
C LEU A 97 6.95 13.61 16.41
N VAL A 98 6.09 12.62 16.62
CA VAL A 98 6.37 11.25 16.15
C VAL A 98 6.46 11.19 14.64
N SER A 99 5.55 11.85 13.93
CA SER A 99 5.57 11.92 12.46
C SER A 99 6.90 12.52 11.95
N VAL A 100 7.35 13.62 12.54
CA VAL A 100 8.63 14.27 12.19
C VAL A 100 9.81 13.34 12.49
N VAL A 101 9.84 12.70 13.67
CA VAL A 101 10.91 11.78 14.04
C VAL A 101 10.97 10.59 13.07
N MET A 102 9.82 10.03 12.71
CA MET A 102 9.75 8.92 11.73
C MET A 102 10.21 9.36 10.35
N ALA A 103 9.77 10.53 9.86
CA ALA A 103 10.22 11.06 8.58
C ALA A 103 11.74 11.28 8.56
N LEU A 104 12.30 11.85 9.62
CA LEU A 104 13.75 12.01 9.76
C LEU A 104 14.48 10.67 9.82
N ALA A 105 14.00 9.70 10.58
CA ALA A 105 14.61 8.38 10.68
C ALA A 105 14.66 7.67 9.33
N VAL A 106 13.56 7.67 8.57
CA VAL A 106 13.51 7.09 7.22
C VAL A 106 14.43 7.83 6.27
N THR A 107 14.47 9.17 6.35
CA THR A 107 15.37 9.99 5.52
C THR A 107 16.83 9.66 5.81
N VAL A 108 17.24 9.65 7.09
CA VAL A 108 18.61 9.30 7.49
C VAL A 108 18.97 7.90 7.04
N MET A 109 18.05 6.93 7.18
CA MET A 109 18.29 5.55 6.76
C MET A 109 18.54 5.45 5.25
N ASN A 110 17.83 6.24 4.43
CA ASN A 110 18.06 6.31 2.99
C ASN A 110 19.39 6.99 2.65
N LEU A 111 19.79 8.04 3.40
CA LEU A 111 21.08 8.71 3.22
C LEU A 111 22.27 7.83 3.59
N VAL A 112 22.13 6.95 4.58
CA VAL A 112 23.19 5.98 4.98
C VAL A 112 23.48 4.96 3.88
N GLY A 113 22.51 4.73 3.00
CA GLY A 113 22.70 3.96 1.76
C GLY A 113 21.66 2.88 1.50
N THR A 114 21.49 2.60 0.22
CA THR A 114 20.48 1.67 -0.34
C THR A 114 20.52 0.26 0.27
N LYS A 115 21.72 -0.23 0.66
CA LYS A 115 21.87 -1.56 1.27
C LYS A 115 21.24 -1.62 2.67
N THR A 116 21.37 -0.55 3.46
CA THR A 116 20.79 -0.48 4.82
C THR A 116 19.28 -0.37 4.74
N ALA A 117 18.77 0.50 3.88
CA ALA A 117 17.34 0.65 3.62
C ALA A 117 16.71 -0.68 3.13
N ALA A 118 17.35 -1.37 2.17
CA ALA A 118 16.86 -2.64 1.66
C ALA A 118 16.86 -3.76 2.73
N ARG A 119 17.85 -3.79 3.63
CA ARG A 119 17.88 -4.75 4.75
C ARG A 119 16.75 -4.49 5.73
N PHE A 120 16.53 -3.24 6.11
CA PHE A 120 15.43 -2.85 6.99
C PHE A 120 14.08 -3.19 6.36
N GLN A 121 13.87 -2.83 5.09
CA GLN A 121 12.66 -3.15 4.35
C GLN A 121 12.40 -4.67 4.32
N LYS A 122 13.44 -5.49 4.08
CA LYS A 122 13.31 -6.96 4.11
C LYS A 122 12.82 -7.46 5.47
N ILE A 123 13.38 -6.93 6.58
CA ILE A 123 12.96 -7.32 7.94
C ILE A 123 11.50 -6.94 8.17
N MET A 124 11.10 -5.71 7.82
CA MET A 124 9.72 -5.24 7.97
C MET A 124 8.75 -6.05 7.12
N THR A 125 9.10 -6.33 5.86
CA THR A 125 8.27 -7.16 4.98
C THR A 125 8.06 -8.58 5.54
N LEU A 126 9.13 -9.19 6.07
CA LEU A 126 9.02 -10.51 6.70
C LEU A 126 8.18 -10.47 7.98
N ALA A 127 8.29 -9.41 8.78
CA ALA A 127 7.46 -9.23 9.96
C ALA A 127 5.97 -9.09 9.61
N ILE A 128 5.63 -8.23 8.64
CA ILE A 128 4.26 -8.05 8.16
C ILE A 128 3.71 -9.35 7.57
N ALA A 129 4.50 -10.04 6.73
CA ALA A 129 4.11 -11.34 6.18
C ALA A 129 3.88 -12.37 7.28
N GLY A 130 4.74 -12.41 8.30
CA GLY A 130 4.58 -13.29 9.46
C GLY A 130 3.29 -13.04 10.24
N VAL A 131 2.98 -11.78 10.54
CA VAL A 131 1.73 -11.38 11.20
C VAL A 131 0.53 -11.75 10.33
N GLY A 132 0.58 -11.48 9.02
CA GLY A 132 -0.49 -11.85 8.10
C GLY A 132 -0.71 -13.37 8.03
N VAL A 133 0.35 -14.17 8.01
CA VAL A 133 0.25 -15.64 8.05
C VAL A 133 -0.37 -16.10 9.37
N LEU A 134 0.04 -15.53 10.51
CA LEU A 134 -0.55 -15.85 11.82
C LEU A 134 -2.04 -15.53 11.86
N LEU A 135 -2.45 -14.40 11.28
CA LEU A 135 -3.86 -14.02 11.18
C LEU A 135 -4.63 -14.99 10.29
N ILE A 136 -4.10 -15.38 9.13
CA ILE A 136 -4.72 -16.35 8.22
C ILE A 136 -4.86 -17.72 8.92
N VAL A 137 -3.82 -18.19 9.59
CA VAL A 137 -3.84 -19.45 10.34
C VAL A 137 -4.86 -19.36 11.49
N GLY A 138 -4.86 -18.26 12.26
CA GLY A 138 -5.85 -18.01 13.30
C GLY A 138 -7.29 -18.04 12.77
N ALA A 139 -7.52 -17.46 11.59
CA ALA A 139 -8.83 -17.46 10.94
C ALA A 139 -9.31 -18.89 10.59
N VAL A 140 -8.41 -19.79 10.20
CA VAL A 140 -8.76 -21.18 9.90
C VAL A 140 -9.20 -21.93 11.17
N PHE A 141 -8.59 -21.64 12.34
CA PHE A 141 -8.92 -22.32 13.60
C PHE A 141 -10.10 -21.68 14.36
N SER A 142 -10.27 -20.37 14.25
CA SER A 142 -11.24 -19.62 15.07
C SER A 142 -12.34 -18.95 14.23
N GLY A 143 -12.29 -19.04 12.91
CA GLY A 143 -13.25 -18.41 12.01
C GLY A 143 -14.58 -19.16 11.95
N ASN A 144 -15.65 -18.41 11.64
CA ASN A 144 -16.98 -18.94 11.44
C ASN A 144 -17.50 -18.57 10.06
N VAL A 145 -17.98 -19.58 9.30
CA VAL A 145 -18.54 -19.39 7.95
C VAL A 145 -19.75 -18.44 7.98
N GLN A 146 -20.55 -18.49 9.05
CA GLN A 146 -21.71 -17.60 9.19
C GLN A 146 -21.33 -16.11 9.19
N ASN A 147 -20.17 -15.76 9.74
CA ASN A 147 -19.68 -14.39 9.69
C ASN A 147 -19.49 -13.89 8.24
N LEU A 148 -19.12 -14.78 7.33
CA LEU A 148 -18.90 -14.44 5.92
C LEU A 148 -20.21 -14.20 5.16
N ASP A 149 -21.25 -14.98 5.44
CA ASP A 149 -22.56 -14.86 4.77
C ASP A 149 -23.22 -13.52 5.09
N ASP A 150 -23.12 -13.06 6.35
CA ASP A 150 -23.67 -11.78 6.79
C ASP A 150 -22.88 -10.56 6.28
N GLN A 151 -21.66 -10.76 5.78
CA GLN A 151 -20.72 -9.69 5.40
C GLN A 151 -20.37 -9.65 3.91
N LEU A 152 -20.88 -10.59 3.11
CA LEU A 152 -20.61 -10.62 1.66
C LEU A 152 -20.96 -9.30 0.99
N PHE A 153 -22.01 -8.63 1.48
CA PHE A 153 -22.40 -7.28 1.07
C PHE A 153 -22.81 -6.46 2.30
N LEU A 154 -21.96 -5.54 2.72
CA LEU A 154 -22.22 -4.64 3.86
C LEU A 154 -23.30 -3.57 3.56
N GLY A 155 -23.68 -3.39 2.30
CA GLY A 155 -24.75 -2.46 1.90
C GLY A 155 -26.14 -3.07 2.04
N SER A 156 -27.11 -2.26 2.42
CA SER A 156 -28.53 -2.63 2.47
C SER A 156 -29.18 -2.72 1.07
N THR A 157 -28.47 -2.22 0.05
CA THR A 157 -28.92 -2.16 -1.33
C THR A 157 -27.83 -2.62 -2.28
N GLU A 158 -28.19 -3.27 -3.39
CA GLU A 158 -27.23 -3.68 -4.45
C GLU A 158 -26.37 -2.52 -4.96
N ARG A 159 -26.95 -1.33 -5.02
CA ARG A 159 -26.27 -0.11 -5.43
C ARG A 159 -25.12 0.24 -4.47
N GLU A 160 -25.33 0.17 -3.17
CA GLU A 160 -24.30 0.44 -2.14
C GLU A 160 -23.18 -0.59 -2.21
N ALA A 161 -23.51 -1.85 -2.49
CA ALA A 161 -22.52 -2.90 -2.68
C ALA A 161 -21.61 -2.61 -3.90
N VAL A 162 -22.20 -2.20 -5.03
CA VAL A 162 -21.45 -1.83 -6.25
C VAL A 162 -20.58 -0.59 -6.00
N GLU A 163 -21.12 0.44 -5.35
CA GLU A 163 -20.35 1.64 -4.97
C GLU A 163 -19.16 1.28 -4.05
N GLY A 164 -19.37 0.42 -3.08
CA GLY A 164 -18.31 -0.07 -2.19
C GLY A 164 -17.21 -0.84 -2.93
N ILE A 165 -17.59 -1.72 -3.86
CA ILE A 165 -16.64 -2.43 -4.72
C ILE A 165 -15.86 -1.43 -5.59
N ALA A 166 -16.54 -0.48 -6.22
CA ALA A 166 -15.92 0.54 -7.07
C ALA A 166 -14.92 1.40 -6.28
N LYS A 167 -15.30 1.88 -5.09
CA LYS A 167 -14.42 2.66 -4.20
C LYS A 167 -13.13 1.89 -3.86
N ILE A 168 -13.25 0.63 -3.44
CA ILE A 168 -12.08 -0.20 -3.13
C ILE A 168 -11.25 -0.48 -4.38
N SER A 169 -11.88 -0.75 -5.54
CA SER A 169 -11.14 -0.98 -6.79
C SER A 169 -10.30 0.22 -7.21
N ILE A 170 -10.81 1.43 -6.99
CA ILE A 170 -10.09 2.69 -7.28
C ILE A 170 -8.96 2.93 -6.27
N LEU A 171 -9.14 2.55 -5.00
CA LEU A 171 -8.12 2.71 -3.96
C LEU A 171 -7.03 1.63 -4.00
N THR A 172 -7.32 0.43 -4.50
CA THR A 172 -6.38 -0.69 -4.53
C THR A 172 -5.05 -0.37 -5.23
N PRO A 173 -4.99 0.35 -6.36
CA PRO A 173 -3.73 0.77 -6.96
C PRO A 173 -2.83 1.59 -6.03
N PHE A 174 -3.39 2.33 -5.09
CA PHE A 174 -2.63 3.05 -4.07
C PHE A 174 -1.97 2.09 -3.07
N PHE A 175 -2.67 1.05 -2.62
CA PHE A 175 -2.10 0.03 -1.72
C PHE A 175 -1.05 -0.87 -2.39
N LEU A 176 -1.08 -0.97 -3.72
CA LEU A 176 -0.11 -1.73 -4.51
C LEU A 176 0.96 -0.82 -5.15
N PHE A 177 1.28 0.30 -4.50
CA PHE A 177 2.30 1.23 -4.95
C PHE A 177 3.71 0.70 -4.68
N GLY A 178 4.70 1.08 -5.49
CA GLY A 178 6.11 0.83 -5.23
C GLY A 178 6.82 -0.11 -6.22
N PHE A 179 6.13 -0.95 -7.01
CA PHE A 179 6.79 -1.78 -8.03
C PHE A 179 7.42 -0.92 -9.15
N ASP A 180 6.93 0.28 -9.37
CA ASP A 180 7.40 1.28 -10.31
C ASP A 180 8.73 1.94 -9.89
N VAL A 181 9.21 1.69 -8.67
CA VAL A 181 10.56 2.06 -8.23
C VAL A 181 11.62 1.21 -8.94
N ILE A 182 11.29 -0.04 -9.30
CA ILE A 182 12.25 -0.97 -9.92
C ILE A 182 12.86 -0.41 -11.22
N PRO A 183 12.08 0.11 -12.19
CA PRO A 183 12.66 0.74 -13.39
C PRO A 183 13.42 2.04 -13.10
N GLN A 184 13.22 2.67 -11.96
CA GLN A 184 13.94 3.89 -11.59
C GLN A 184 15.42 3.63 -11.27
N ILE A 185 15.72 2.42 -10.77
CA ILE A 185 17.05 1.96 -10.37
C ILE A 185 17.52 0.75 -11.19
N ALA A 186 17.03 0.61 -12.42
CA ALA A 186 17.25 -0.58 -13.25
C ALA A 186 18.73 -0.93 -13.44
N GLU A 187 19.62 0.06 -13.57
CA GLU A 187 21.06 -0.13 -13.73
C GLU A 187 21.79 -0.60 -12.46
N GLU A 188 21.21 -0.34 -11.28
CA GLU A 188 21.77 -0.77 -10.01
C GLU A 188 21.46 -2.24 -9.68
N ILE A 189 20.50 -2.84 -10.40
CA ILE A 189 20.01 -4.18 -10.15
C ILE A 189 20.93 -5.21 -10.80
N LYS A 190 21.55 -6.05 -9.99
CA LYS A 190 22.51 -7.09 -10.41
C LYS A 190 21.84 -8.38 -10.93
N ILE A 191 20.60 -8.33 -11.36
CA ILE A 191 19.84 -9.49 -11.85
C ILE A 191 19.61 -9.32 -13.36
N PRO A 192 19.64 -10.40 -14.16
CA PRO A 192 19.36 -10.32 -15.58
C PRO A 192 17.99 -9.67 -15.85
N MET A 193 17.90 -8.69 -16.75
CA MET A 193 16.73 -7.88 -17.06
C MET A 193 15.48 -8.74 -17.32
N LYS A 194 15.61 -9.85 -18.05
CA LYS A 194 14.50 -10.81 -18.29
C LYS A 194 13.87 -11.37 -17.00
N LYS A 195 14.63 -11.46 -15.90
CA LYS A 195 14.11 -11.93 -14.62
C LYS A 195 13.40 -10.80 -13.86
N ILE A 196 13.76 -9.55 -14.07
CA ILE A 196 13.17 -8.39 -13.39
C ILE A 196 11.68 -8.30 -13.72
N GLY A 197 11.29 -8.35 -14.99
CA GLY A 197 9.90 -8.31 -15.40
C GLY A 197 9.07 -9.42 -14.73
N LYS A 198 9.59 -10.66 -14.70
CA LYS A 198 8.92 -11.78 -14.00
C LYS A 198 8.78 -11.54 -12.51
N LEU A 199 9.82 -11.02 -11.86
CA LEU A 199 9.79 -10.72 -10.41
C LEU A 199 8.82 -9.60 -10.08
N MET A 200 8.73 -8.55 -10.91
CA MET A 200 7.74 -7.49 -10.77
C MET A 200 6.32 -8.05 -10.82
N MET A 201 6.02 -8.86 -11.82
CA MET A 201 4.69 -9.49 -11.96
C MET A 201 4.36 -10.40 -10.79
N MET A 202 5.31 -11.21 -10.35
CA MET A 202 5.14 -12.10 -9.22
C MET A 202 4.91 -11.32 -7.92
N SER A 203 5.59 -10.19 -7.72
CA SER A 203 5.38 -9.36 -6.53
C SER A 203 3.97 -8.76 -6.47
N ILE A 204 3.42 -8.31 -7.61
CA ILE A 204 2.04 -7.79 -7.68
C ILE A 204 1.04 -8.89 -7.35
N VAL A 205 1.18 -10.08 -7.95
CA VAL A 205 0.27 -11.21 -7.70
C VAL A 205 0.32 -11.64 -6.24
N LEU A 206 1.52 -11.75 -5.65
CA LEU A 206 1.69 -12.11 -4.24
C LEU A 206 1.08 -11.04 -3.31
N ALA A 207 1.27 -9.76 -3.61
CA ALA A 207 0.69 -8.68 -2.82
C ALA A 207 -0.85 -8.70 -2.89
N VAL A 208 -1.44 -8.85 -4.07
CA VAL A 208 -2.90 -8.96 -4.24
C VAL A 208 -3.44 -10.18 -3.48
N ALA A 209 -2.81 -11.33 -3.64
CA ALA A 209 -3.20 -12.55 -2.93
C ALA A 209 -3.12 -12.37 -1.41
N PHE A 210 -2.06 -11.76 -0.92
CA PHE A 210 -1.89 -11.48 0.51
C PHE A 210 -2.99 -10.56 1.04
N TYR A 211 -3.27 -9.43 0.39
CA TYR A 211 -4.35 -8.51 0.80
C TYR A 211 -5.72 -9.19 0.77
N VAL A 212 -6.01 -9.95 -0.27
CA VAL A 212 -7.28 -10.70 -0.38
C VAL A 212 -7.42 -11.69 0.76
N LEU A 213 -6.37 -12.48 1.05
CA LEU A 213 -6.37 -13.46 2.14
C LEU A 213 -6.53 -12.79 3.51
N VAL A 214 -5.84 -11.68 3.76
CA VAL A 214 -5.97 -10.91 5.02
C VAL A 214 -7.40 -10.39 5.18
N VAL A 215 -7.98 -9.80 4.13
CA VAL A 215 -9.37 -9.29 4.17
C VAL A 215 -10.37 -10.41 4.43
N PHE A 216 -10.21 -11.56 3.78
CA PHE A 216 -11.04 -12.73 4.04
C PHE A 216 -10.89 -13.24 5.48
N SER A 217 -9.65 -13.28 5.98
CA SER A 217 -9.36 -13.73 7.35
C SER A 217 -10.02 -12.86 8.41
N VAL A 218 -9.98 -11.53 8.21
CA VAL A 218 -10.66 -10.59 9.11
C VAL A 218 -12.17 -10.80 9.09
N GLY A 219 -12.78 -10.92 7.89
CA GLY A 219 -14.22 -11.18 7.75
C GLY A 219 -14.64 -12.57 8.25
N PHE A 220 -13.71 -13.52 8.36
CA PHE A 220 -13.97 -14.86 8.87
C PHE A 220 -13.95 -14.90 10.41
N ILE A 221 -13.09 -14.07 11.03
CA ILE A 221 -12.95 -13.99 12.50
C ILE A 221 -14.00 -13.08 13.10
N LEU A 222 -14.16 -11.86 12.58
CA LEU A 222 -15.01 -10.83 13.14
C LEU A 222 -16.44 -10.92 12.61
N SER A 223 -17.43 -10.76 13.49
CA SER A 223 -18.82 -10.60 13.10
C SER A 223 -19.10 -9.21 12.54
N LYS A 224 -20.21 -9.05 11.80
CA LYS A 224 -20.64 -7.74 11.26
C LYS A 224 -20.77 -6.67 12.35
N THR A 225 -21.28 -7.03 13.50
CA THR A 225 -21.46 -6.13 14.65
C THR A 225 -20.11 -5.66 15.21
N GLU A 226 -19.11 -6.54 15.29
CA GLU A 226 -17.77 -6.21 15.75
C GLU A 226 -17.04 -5.30 14.75
N ILE A 227 -17.19 -5.55 13.44
CA ILE A 227 -16.61 -4.67 12.41
C ILE A 227 -17.24 -3.27 12.47
N LEU A 228 -18.57 -3.17 12.59
CA LEU A 228 -19.26 -1.89 12.71
C LEU A 228 -18.83 -1.16 13.99
N TYR A 229 -18.75 -1.88 15.11
CA TYR A 229 -18.24 -1.31 16.37
C TYR A 229 -16.82 -0.74 16.21
N CYS A 230 -15.91 -1.48 15.56
CA CYS A 230 -14.56 -0.98 15.28
C CYS A 230 -14.58 0.27 14.39
N MET A 231 -15.48 0.34 13.40
CA MET A 231 -15.57 1.50 12.49
C MET A 231 -16.13 2.76 13.17
N GLU A 232 -17.00 2.61 14.16
CA GLU A 232 -17.59 3.73 14.91
C GLU A 232 -16.64 4.30 15.97
N HIS A 233 -15.71 3.48 16.47
CA HIS A 233 -14.79 3.84 17.56
C HIS A 233 -13.34 4.07 17.05
N THR A 234 -13.18 4.16 15.74
CA THR A 234 -11.92 4.46 15.06
C THR A 234 -11.92 5.83 14.42
#